data_c4c97c427986f52e3d8ef4c9340719fd
#
_entry.id   c4c97c427986f52e3d8ef4c9340719fd
#
_cell.length_a   1.000
_cell.length_b   1.000
_cell.length_c   1.000
_cell.angle_alpha   90.00
_cell.angle_beta   90.00
_cell.angle_gamma   90.00
#
_symmetry.space_group_name_H-M   'P 1'
#
loop_
_entity.id
_entity.type
_entity.pdbx_description
1 polymer ?
#
loop_
_entity_poly.entity_id
_entity_poly.type
_entity_poly.pdbx_seq_one_letter_code
_entity_poly.pdbx_strand_id
1 'polypeptide(L)'
;MRVLVISRYTNLVRHRSEAEVFIGLAKLGVLITIMTNSDSPFKNIFREAGIKVIPHHPESRFSYRSVAPIRKELLNEDYDILHLFNSKSIPAGIRAARGINVKIITYRGAKGPYWHDLSAYFSHFHPKVNAVICISDYVKSSLVKQRVINSDKLHVIKKGVDINWFHPINKFEYAFKSINPNCKIITCVAHLRPVKGVDYLIQATQILEEFDDLHFVFIGKGTDTNQFHQKISKLSNSSRLHGIGDVEDIRPHIKACDIYVQPSISEGLAKTLIEAMAYSKPIIATRSGGPQEIIKAEVSGKLVPVKDPKAIAKAIIELNSNYKYANKLGESANIFLLRELKIESTIKKTLEVYKTILKVSQG
;
A
#
# COMPACT_ATOMS: atom_id res chain seq x y z
N MET A 1 24.40 -12.89 6.08
CA MET A 1 23.30 -13.07 5.12
C MET A 1 23.29 -11.89 4.19
N ARG A 2 23.35 -12.14 2.88
CA ARG A 2 23.43 -11.14 1.81
C ARG A 2 22.16 -11.19 0.95
N VAL A 3 21.50 -10.05 0.77
CA VAL A 3 20.17 -9.97 0.12
C VAL A 3 20.21 -8.97 -1.03
N LEU A 4 19.85 -9.41 -2.23
CA LEU A 4 19.57 -8.52 -3.37
C LEU A 4 18.07 -8.24 -3.43
N VAL A 5 17.71 -6.97 -3.34
CA VAL A 5 16.32 -6.49 -3.41
C VAL A 5 16.12 -5.77 -4.74
N ILE A 6 15.07 -6.13 -5.48
CA ILE A 6 14.71 -5.43 -6.71
C ILE A 6 13.33 -4.81 -6.54
N SER A 7 13.29 -3.49 -6.43
CA SER A 7 12.05 -2.73 -6.29
C SER A 7 12.14 -1.34 -6.92
N ARG A 8 10.98 -0.77 -7.21
CA ARG A 8 10.86 0.53 -7.86
C ARG A 8 10.60 1.63 -6.84
N TYR A 9 11.64 2.35 -6.45
CA TYR A 9 11.56 3.44 -5.47
C TYR A 9 11.48 4.80 -6.16
N THR A 10 10.29 5.19 -6.65
CA THR A 10 10.08 6.41 -7.46
C THR A 10 9.42 7.56 -6.73
N ASN A 11 8.95 7.39 -5.49
CA ASN A 11 8.28 8.43 -4.71
C ASN A 11 8.56 8.21 -3.23
N LEU A 12 9.05 9.24 -2.54
CA LEU A 12 9.49 9.16 -1.13
C LEU A 12 8.35 8.78 -0.18
N VAL A 13 7.15 9.28 -0.42
CA VAL A 13 5.99 9.01 0.43
C VAL A 13 5.47 7.58 0.19
N ARG A 14 5.27 7.21 -1.08
CA ARG A 14 4.65 5.92 -1.45
C ARG A 14 5.50 4.72 -1.10
N HIS A 15 6.84 4.84 -1.15
CA HIS A 15 7.75 3.70 -0.92
C HIS A 15 8.46 3.76 0.43
N ARG A 16 8.18 4.77 1.27
CA ARG A 16 8.87 4.98 2.55
C ARG A 16 8.85 3.75 3.45
N SER A 17 7.70 3.22 3.76
CA SER A 17 7.59 2.04 4.66
C SER A 17 8.24 0.77 4.09
N GLU A 18 8.39 0.62 2.78
CA GLU A 18 9.17 -0.48 2.19
C GLU A 18 10.67 -0.23 2.35
N ALA A 19 11.12 1.00 2.10
CA ALA A 19 12.52 1.39 2.27
C ALA A 19 12.98 1.22 3.72
N GLU A 20 12.16 1.63 4.70
CA GLU A 20 12.43 1.49 6.13
C GLU A 20 12.66 0.03 6.55
N VAL A 21 11.97 -0.94 5.93
CA VAL A 21 12.21 -2.36 6.21
C VAL A 21 13.65 -2.73 5.88
N PHE A 22 14.18 -2.33 4.72
CA PHE A 22 15.53 -2.68 4.30
C PHE A 22 16.60 -1.89 5.05
N ILE A 23 16.33 -0.63 5.39
CA ILE A 23 17.18 0.17 6.27
C ILE A 23 17.27 -0.50 7.66
N GLY A 24 16.12 -0.93 8.20
CA GLY A 24 16.09 -1.62 9.48
C GLY A 24 16.81 -2.99 9.46
N LEU A 25 16.66 -3.75 8.38
CA LEU A 25 17.40 -5.02 8.19
C LEU A 25 18.91 -4.79 8.10
N ALA A 26 19.36 -3.72 7.40
CA ALA A 26 20.76 -3.36 7.32
C ALA A 26 21.32 -3.01 8.71
N LYS A 27 20.59 -2.25 9.54
CA LYS A 27 20.95 -1.95 10.93
C LYS A 27 21.07 -3.21 11.82
N LEU A 28 20.36 -4.30 11.46
CA LEU A 28 20.48 -5.61 12.12
C LEU A 28 21.58 -6.50 11.53
N GLY A 29 22.49 -5.96 10.72
CA GLY A 29 23.65 -6.66 10.16
C GLY A 29 23.36 -7.51 8.91
N VAL A 30 22.20 -7.33 8.26
CA VAL A 30 21.93 -7.94 6.96
C VAL A 30 22.61 -7.12 5.87
N LEU A 31 23.43 -7.73 5.04
CA LEU A 31 24.08 -7.06 3.90
C LEU A 31 23.04 -6.90 2.78
N ILE A 32 22.51 -5.69 2.64
CA ILE A 32 21.47 -5.36 1.66
C ILE A 32 22.09 -4.69 0.43
N THR A 33 21.70 -5.14 -0.75
CA THR A 33 21.90 -4.45 -2.02
C THR A 33 20.53 -4.11 -2.62
N ILE A 34 20.29 -2.86 -2.98
CA ILE A 34 19.05 -2.41 -3.62
C ILE A 34 19.32 -2.15 -5.11
N MET A 35 18.58 -2.83 -5.98
CA MET A 35 18.54 -2.55 -7.40
C MET A 35 17.25 -1.78 -7.72
N THR A 36 17.36 -0.54 -8.18
CA THR A 36 16.22 0.38 -8.39
C THR A 36 16.46 1.34 -9.56
N ASN A 37 15.46 2.14 -9.91
CA ASN A 37 15.57 3.13 -10.98
C ASN A 37 16.75 4.08 -10.77
N SER A 38 17.34 4.51 -11.88
CA SER A 38 18.47 5.46 -11.88
C SER A 38 18.12 6.83 -11.30
N ASP A 39 16.85 7.23 -11.41
CA ASP A 39 16.27 8.49 -10.91
C ASP A 39 15.62 8.37 -9.51
N SER A 40 15.83 7.25 -8.82
CA SER A 40 15.22 7.00 -7.50
C SER A 40 15.63 8.06 -6.46
N PRO A 41 14.66 8.72 -5.80
CA PRO A 41 14.94 9.67 -4.73
C PRO A 41 15.47 9.01 -3.45
N PHE A 42 15.43 7.67 -3.35
CA PHE A 42 15.94 6.93 -2.20
C PHE A 42 17.44 6.61 -2.27
N LYS A 43 18.16 6.91 -3.36
CA LYS A 43 19.56 6.50 -3.53
C LYS A 43 20.47 6.96 -2.39
N ASN A 44 20.37 8.23 -2.01
CA ASN A 44 21.20 8.76 -0.93
C ASN A 44 20.78 8.22 0.43
N ILE A 45 19.47 8.12 0.70
CA ILE A 45 18.92 7.54 1.94
C ILE A 45 19.43 6.11 2.15
N PHE A 46 19.48 5.30 1.09
CA PHE A 46 20.01 3.94 1.17
C PHE A 46 21.52 3.91 1.40
N ARG A 47 22.28 4.78 0.69
CA ARG A 47 23.73 4.87 0.86
C ARG A 47 24.13 5.32 2.27
N GLU A 48 23.45 6.30 2.83
CA GLU A 48 23.61 6.76 4.21
C GLU A 48 23.33 5.66 5.24
N ALA A 49 22.43 4.73 4.90
CA ALA A 49 22.16 3.54 5.71
C ALA A 49 23.14 2.37 5.46
N GLY A 50 24.24 2.59 4.70
CA GLY A 50 25.22 1.55 4.37
C GLY A 50 24.77 0.52 3.34
N ILE A 51 23.73 0.82 2.58
CA ILE A 51 23.14 -0.07 1.58
C ILE A 51 23.74 0.21 0.20
N LYS A 52 24.30 -0.82 -0.46
CA LYS A 52 24.74 -0.75 -1.86
C LYS A 52 23.54 -0.50 -2.78
N VAL A 53 23.63 0.51 -3.66
CA VAL A 53 22.57 0.85 -4.61
C VAL A 53 23.05 0.67 -6.04
N ILE A 54 22.31 -0.13 -6.82
CA ILE A 54 22.55 -0.36 -8.24
C ILE A 54 21.45 0.35 -9.04
N PRO A 55 21.80 1.30 -9.93
CA PRO A 55 20.85 2.11 -10.69
C PRO A 55 20.28 1.35 -11.89
N HIS A 56 19.57 0.25 -11.64
CA HIS A 56 18.89 -0.55 -12.65
C HIS A 56 17.57 -1.11 -12.12
N HIS A 57 16.49 -0.94 -12.88
CA HIS A 57 15.21 -1.58 -12.63
C HIS A 57 14.65 -2.16 -13.93
N PRO A 58 14.18 -3.42 -13.96
CA PRO A 58 13.64 -4.04 -15.16
C PRO A 58 12.49 -3.25 -15.78
N GLU A 59 12.59 -2.90 -17.04
CA GLU A 59 11.54 -2.24 -17.80
C GLU A 59 10.57 -3.22 -18.45
N SER A 60 11.02 -4.46 -18.66
CA SER A 60 10.22 -5.56 -19.20
C SER A 60 10.37 -6.83 -18.37
N ARG A 61 9.45 -7.78 -18.55
CA ARG A 61 9.45 -9.04 -17.81
C ARG A 61 10.55 -10.00 -18.27
N PHE A 62 10.94 -9.96 -19.56
CA PHE A 62 11.75 -11.01 -20.18
C PHE A 62 12.87 -10.51 -21.09
N SER A 63 12.99 -9.20 -21.34
CA SER A 63 14.04 -8.69 -22.24
C SER A 63 15.44 -8.94 -21.69
N TYR A 64 16.39 -9.16 -22.57
CA TYR A 64 17.80 -9.32 -22.20
C TYR A 64 18.32 -8.10 -21.40
N ARG A 65 17.95 -6.88 -21.82
CA ARG A 65 18.34 -5.64 -21.14
C ARG A 65 17.83 -5.56 -19.68
N SER A 66 16.70 -6.19 -19.39
CA SER A 66 16.16 -6.25 -18.02
C SER A 66 16.78 -7.38 -17.20
N VAL A 67 17.15 -8.50 -17.81
CA VAL A 67 17.61 -9.72 -17.13
C VAL A 67 19.13 -9.73 -16.93
N ALA A 68 19.90 -9.29 -17.93
CA ALA A 68 21.36 -9.40 -17.91
C ALA A 68 22.04 -8.65 -16.77
N PRO A 69 21.65 -7.40 -16.41
CA PRO A 69 22.25 -6.71 -15.26
C PRO A 69 21.99 -7.41 -13.93
N ILE A 70 20.78 -7.99 -13.75
CA ILE A 70 20.45 -8.76 -12.54
C ILE A 70 21.32 -10.01 -12.48
N ARG A 71 21.44 -10.74 -13.61
CA ARG A 71 22.26 -11.95 -13.67
C ARG A 71 23.73 -11.65 -13.43
N LYS A 72 24.26 -10.57 -14.01
CA LYS A 72 25.64 -10.13 -13.77
C LYS A 72 25.91 -9.89 -12.29
N GLU A 73 25.00 -9.19 -11.60
CA GLU A 73 25.14 -8.93 -10.16
C GLU A 73 25.08 -10.21 -9.34
N LEU A 74 24.15 -11.13 -9.66
CA LEU A 74 24.02 -12.42 -8.97
C LEU A 74 25.23 -13.37 -9.19
N LEU A 75 25.99 -13.18 -10.26
CA LEU A 75 27.23 -13.95 -10.53
C LEU A 75 28.47 -13.31 -9.91
N ASN A 76 28.45 -12.00 -9.71
CA ASN A 76 29.58 -11.27 -9.14
C ASN A 76 29.63 -11.33 -7.60
N GLU A 77 28.51 -11.61 -6.96
CA GLU A 77 28.37 -11.58 -5.50
C GLU A 77 27.53 -12.77 -5.04
N ASP A 78 27.92 -13.41 -3.96
CA ASP A 78 27.20 -14.52 -3.35
C ASP A 78 25.98 -14.05 -2.55
N TYR A 79 24.83 -13.97 -3.20
CA TYR A 79 23.58 -13.62 -2.56
C TYR A 79 22.86 -14.86 -2.01
N ASP A 80 22.48 -14.82 -0.74
CA ASP A 80 21.64 -15.85 -0.12
C ASP A 80 20.18 -15.74 -0.58
N ILE A 81 19.71 -14.49 -0.76
CA ILE A 81 18.30 -14.17 -1.05
C ILE A 81 18.18 -13.14 -2.18
N LEU A 82 17.26 -13.40 -3.09
CA LEU A 82 16.75 -12.47 -4.10
C LEU A 82 15.31 -12.10 -3.77
N HIS A 83 15.05 -10.87 -3.30
CA HIS A 83 13.73 -10.38 -2.91
C HIS A 83 13.13 -9.45 -3.96
N LEU A 84 11.99 -9.84 -4.53
CA LEU A 84 11.39 -9.26 -5.75
C LEU A 84 10.01 -8.67 -5.47
N PHE A 85 9.75 -7.41 -5.88
CA PHE A 85 8.55 -6.69 -5.49
C PHE A 85 7.48 -6.50 -6.55
N ASN A 86 7.77 -6.23 -7.78
CA ASN A 86 6.77 -5.80 -8.75
C ASN A 86 6.66 -6.69 -9.99
N SER A 87 5.63 -6.46 -10.79
CA SER A 87 5.26 -7.30 -11.93
C SER A 87 6.33 -7.43 -13.04
N LYS A 88 7.32 -6.54 -13.07
CA LYS A 88 8.43 -6.61 -14.01
C LYS A 88 9.67 -7.27 -13.38
N SER A 89 9.99 -6.92 -12.12
CA SER A 89 11.18 -7.46 -11.45
C SER A 89 11.02 -8.94 -11.07
N ILE A 90 9.81 -9.41 -10.74
CA ILE A 90 9.61 -10.81 -10.35
C ILE A 90 9.98 -11.76 -11.49
N PRO A 91 9.39 -11.70 -12.70
CA PRO A 91 9.77 -12.60 -13.79
C PRO A 91 11.23 -12.42 -14.24
N ALA A 92 11.70 -11.16 -14.31
CA ALA A 92 13.08 -10.87 -14.72
C ALA A 92 14.11 -11.44 -13.73
N GLY A 93 13.86 -11.29 -12.42
CA GLY A 93 14.72 -11.83 -11.36
C GLY A 93 14.72 -13.35 -11.33
N ILE A 94 13.56 -14.00 -11.46
CA ILE A 94 13.46 -15.46 -11.54
C ILE A 94 14.26 -16.01 -12.73
N ARG A 95 14.14 -15.35 -13.89
CA ARG A 95 14.90 -15.73 -15.08
C ARG A 95 16.41 -15.52 -14.90
N ALA A 96 16.81 -14.39 -14.30
CA ALA A 96 18.21 -14.09 -14.02
C ALA A 96 18.86 -15.10 -13.07
N ALA A 97 18.11 -15.63 -12.10
CA ALA A 97 18.55 -16.61 -11.11
C ALA A 97 18.61 -18.05 -11.65
N ARG A 98 18.38 -18.28 -12.95
CA ARG A 98 18.46 -19.64 -13.52
C ARG A 98 19.88 -20.20 -13.42
N GLY A 99 20.03 -21.36 -12.76
CA GLY A 99 21.33 -22.02 -12.55
C GLY A 99 22.15 -21.42 -11.40
N ILE A 100 21.63 -20.44 -10.65
CA ILE A 100 22.29 -19.83 -9.49
C ILE A 100 21.60 -20.33 -8.21
N ASN A 101 22.40 -20.65 -7.19
CA ASN A 101 21.92 -21.10 -5.89
C ASN A 101 21.56 -19.88 -5.03
N VAL A 102 20.37 -19.29 -5.25
CA VAL A 102 19.83 -18.17 -4.50
C VAL A 102 18.37 -18.43 -4.14
N LYS A 103 17.94 -18.12 -2.93
CA LYS A 103 16.54 -18.24 -2.51
C LYS A 103 15.72 -17.09 -3.00
N ILE A 104 14.59 -17.35 -3.64
CA ILE A 104 13.74 -16.33 -4.24
C ILE A 104 12.52 -16.07 -3.37
N ILE A 105 12.37 -14.82 -2.97
CA ILE A 105 11.19 -14.30 -2.27
C ILE A 105 10.46 -13.33 -3.18
N THR A 106 9.14 -13.41 -3.19
CA THR A 106 8.30 -12.42 -3.90
C THR A 106 7.33 -11.75 -2.95
N TYR A 107 6.99 -10.50 -3.24
CA TYR A 107 6.03 -9.71 -2.46
C TYR A 107 4.69 -9.61 -3.18
N ARG A 108 3.59 -9.82 -2.45
CA ARG A 108 2.23 -9.71 -2.97
C ARG A 108 1.38 -8.73 -2.16
N GLY A 109 1.05 -7.58 -2.76
CA GLY A 109 0.28 -6.49 -2.12
C GLY A 109 -1.20 -6.45 -2.50
N ALA A 110 -1.71 -7.34 -3.37
CA ALA A 110 -3.10 -7.32 -3.85
C ALA A 110 -3.63 -8.74 -4.05
N LYS A 111 -4.97 -8.89 -4.08
CA LYS A 111 -5.66 -10.15 -4.38
C LYS A 111 -5.20 -10.72 -5.74
N GLY A 112 -5.25 -12.06 -5.89
CA GLY A 112 -4.75 -12.80 -7.06
C GLY A 112 -3.23 -13.02 -6.97
N PRO A 113 -2.53 -13.52 -8.01
CA PRO A 113 -3.09 -13.93 -9.30
C PRO A 113 -4.00 -15.16 -9.22
N TYR A 114 -4.66 -15.49 -10.32
CA TYR A 114 -5.55 -16.65 -10.41
C TYR A 114 -4.87 -17.81 -11.16
N TRP A 115 -5.31 -19.05 -10.93
CA TRP A 115 -4.74 -20.26 -11.52
C TRP A 115 -4.75 -20.25 -13.07
N HIS A 116 -5.74 -19.61 -13.68
CA HIS A 116 -5.87 -19.45 -15.13
C HIS A 116 -5.02 -18.29 -15.70
N ASP A 117 -4.37 -17.48 -14.84
CA ASP A 117 -3.45 -16.45 -15.30
C ASP A 117 -2.06 -17.06 -15.56
N LEU A 118 -1.78 -17.35 -16.85
CA LEU A 118 -0.49 -17.91 -17.25
C LEU A 118 0.71 -17.09 -16.79
N SER A 119 0.56 -15.77 -16.65
CA SER A 119 1.61 -14.89 -16.16
C SER A 119 2.01 -15.18 -14.69
N ALA A 120 1.12 -15.80 -13.94
CA ALA A 120 1.37 -16.19 -12.55
C ALA A 120 2.44 -17.27 -12.40
N TYR A 121 2.54 -18.18 -13.40
CA TYR A 121 3.54 -19.26 -13.42
C TYR A 121 4.94 -18.75 -13.75
N PHE A 122 5.05 -17.57 -14.32
CA PHE A 122 6.32 -16.86 -14.49
C PHE A 122 6.63 -15.90 -13.33
N SER A 123 5.81 -15.91 -12.28
CA SER A 123 5.95 -15.03 -11.12
C SER A 123 5.71 -15.80 -9.81
N HIS A 124 4.65 -15.50 -9.06
CA HIS A 124 4.43 -16.04 -7.71
C HIS A 124 4.22 -17.57 -7.67
N PHE A 125 3.73 -18.19 -8.74
CA PHE A 125 3.53 -19.66 -8.84
C PHE A 125 4.72 -20.39 -9.43
N HIS A 126 5.80 -19.70 -9.75
CA HIS A 126 6.99 -20.34 -10.33
C HIS A 126 7.65 -21.29 -9.29
N PRO A 127 8.02 -22.54 -9.67
CA PRO A 127 8.58 -23.54 -8.73
C PRO A 127 9.80 -23.06 -7.93
N LYS A 128 10.65 -22.22 -8.53
CA LYS A 128 11.82 -21.62 -7.87
C LYS A 128 11.50 -20.60 -6.80
N VAL A 129 10.25 -20.14 -6.66
CA VAL A 129 9.86 -19.22 -5.58
C VAL A 129 9.82 -20.00 -4.27
N ASN A 130 10.68 -19.62 -3.33
CA ASN A 130 10.82 -20.25 -2.02
C ASN A 130 9.80 -19.69 -1.02
N ALA A 131 9.49 -18.39 -1.10
CA ALA A 131 8.48 -17.75 -0.25
C ALA A 131 7.75 -16.61 -0.98
N VAL A 132 6.49 -16.38 -0.58
CA VAL A 132 5.68 -15.23 -0.98
C VAL A 132 5.28 -14.47 0.28
N ILE A 133 5.73 -13.23 0.41
CA ILE A 133 5.27 -12.33 1.46
C ILE A 133 3.96 -11.69 1.02
N CYS A 134 2.88 -12.02 1.72
CA CYS A 134 1.54 -11.48 1.50
C CYS A 134 1.29 -10.32 2.48
N ILE A 135 0.77 -9.20 1.97
CA ILE A 135 0.53 -8.00 2.79
C ILE A 135 -0.57 -8.19 3.86
N SER A 136 -1.43 -9.20 3.70
CA SER A 136 -2.58 -9.47 4.57
C SER A 136 -3.02 -10.94 4.50
N ASP A 137 -3.81 -11.38 5.48
CA ASP A 137 -4.44 -12.71 5.48
C ASP A 137 -5.43 -12.85 4.33
N TYR A 138 -6.11 -11.77 3.95
CA TYR A 138 -6.97 -11.73 2.76
C TYR A 138 -6.21 -12.06 1.48
N VAL A 139 -5.02 -11.49 1.29
CA VAL A 139 -4.16 -11.78 0.13
C VAL A 139 -3.65 -13.22 0.19
N LYS A 140 -3.16 -13.70 1.35
CA LYS A 140 -2.75 -15.09 1.55
C LYS A 140 -3.89 -16.05 1.21
N SER A 141 -5.07 -15.84 1.78
CA SER A 141 -6.25 -16.68 1.55
C SER A 141 -6.66 -16.72 0.07
N SER A 142 -6.48 -15.62 -0.67
CA SER A 142 -6.75 -15.58 -2.11
C SER A 142 -5.79 -16.47 -2.91
N LEU A 143 -4.54 -16.63 -2.48
CA LEU A 143 -3.56 -17.53 -3.10
C LEU A 143 -3.77 -18.98 -2.71
N VAL A 144 -4.07 -19.26 -1.44
CA VAL A 144 -4.38 -20.63 -0.95
C VAL A 144 -5.57 -21.22 -1.73
N LYS A 145 -6.61 -20.42 -1.98
CA LYS A 145 -7.80 -20.84 -2.76
C LYS A 145 -7.46 -21.27 -4.18
N GLN A 146 -6.32 -20.86 -4.74
CA GLN A 146 -5.92 -21.27 -6.10
C GLN A 146 -5.38 -22.71 -6.13
N ARG A 147 -4.96 -23.29 -5.01
CA ARG A 147 -4.39 -24.66 -4.90
C ARG A 147 -3.15 -24.93 -5.78
N VAL A 148 -2.48 -23.87 -6.25
CA VAL A 148 -1.29 -23.97 -7.13
C VAL A 148 0.00 -23.80 -6.34
N ILE A 149 -0.05 -23.13 -5.19
CA ILE A 149 1.11 -22.86 -4.35
C ILE A 149 0.90 -23.50 -2.96
N ASN A 150 1.96 -24.14 -2.43
CA ASN A 150 1.93 -24.67 -1.08
C ASN A 150 1.77 -23.50 -0.07
N SER A 151 0.84 -23.67 0.87
CA SER A 151 0.55 -22.68 1.93
C SER A 151 1.77 -22.35 2.79
N ASP A 152 2.72 -23.28 2.97
CA ASP A 152 3.93 -23.11 3.77
C ASP A 152 4.90 -22.09 3.18
N LYS A 153 4.79 -21.83 1.86
CA LYS A 153 5.51 -20.76 1.19
C LYS A 153 4.88 -19.38 1.38
N LEU A 154 3.66 -19.28 1.96
CA LEU A 154 2.89 -18.05 2.09
C LEU A 154 3.00 -17.44 3.48
N HIS A 155 3.71 -16.34 3.62
CA HIS A 155 3.92 -15.64 4.87
C HIS A 155 3.15 -14.33 4.89
N VAL A 156 2.38 -14.06 5.96
CA VAL A 156 1.67 -12.79 6.12
C VAL A 156 2.56 -11.82 6.90
N ILE A 157 2.90 -10.72 6.26
CA ILE A 157 3.60 -9.61 6.90
C ILE A 157 2.85 -8.32 6.58
N LYS A 158 2.08 -7.82 7.55
CA LYS A 158 1.39 -6.53 7.44
C LYS A 158 2.41 -5.41 7.36
N LYS A 159 2.12 -4.42 6.55
CA LYS A 159 3.01 -3.28 6.33
C LYS A 159 2.98 -2.36 7.53
N GLY A 160 4.07 -2.32 8.28
CA GLY A 160 4.26 -1.38 9.37
C GLY A 160 4.76 -0.02 8.87
N VAL A 161 4.68 0.97 9.74
CA VAL A 161 5.17 2.32 9.50
C VAL A 161 5.96 2.84 10.70
N ASP A 162 6.93 3.72 10.44
CA ASP A 162 7.52 4.56 11.48
C ASP A 162 6.60 5.75 11.71
N ILE A 163 6.04 5.85 12.91
CA ILE A 163 5.14 6.95 13.26
C ILE A 163 5.83 8.32 13.23
N ASN A 164 7.13 8.36 13.51
CA ASN A 164 7.90 9.62 13.50
C ASN A 164 7.94 10.24 12.11
N TRP A 165 7.78 9.44 11.06
CA TRP A 165 7.72 9.94 9.69
C TRP A 165 6.46 10.77 9.39
N PHE A 166 5.40 10.61 10.19
CA PHE A 166 4.17 11.40 10.08
C PHE A 166 4.28 12.75 10.77
N HIS A 167 5.29 12.96 11.64
CA HIS A 167 5.54 14.18 12.41
C HIS A 167 7.01 14.63 12.28
N PRO A 168 7.34 15.93 12.02
CA PRO A 168 6.40 17.05 11.80
C PRO A 168 6.08 17.25 10.30
N ILE A 169 4.85 17.58 9.96
CA ILE A 169 4.53 18.21 8.68
C ILE A 169 4.68 19.72 8.91
N ASN A 170 5.83 20.29 8.53
CA ASN A 170 6.17 21.69 8.78
C ASN A 170 5.46 22.69 7.85
N LYS A 171 4.67 22.22 6.87
CA LYS A 171 3.89 23.07 5.96
C LYS A 171 2.43 22.65 6.00
N PHE A 172 1.66 23.27 6.90
CA PHE A 172 0.23 23.46 6.71
C PHE A 172 -0.01 24.56 5.67
N GLU A 173 0.43 24.35 4.44
CA GLU A 173 -0.27 24.99 3.36
C GLU A 173 -1.63 24.31 3.32
N TYR A 174 -2.68 25.09 3.51
CA TYR A 174 -4.08 24.67 3.46
C TYR A 174 -4.29 23.72 2.28
N ALA A 175 -4.39 22.44 2.57
CA ALA A 175 -4.60 21.41 1.54
C ALA A 175 -5.90 21.66 0.75
N PHE A 176 -6.79 22.54 1.28
CA PHE A 176 -8.12 22.82 0.76
C PHE A 176 -8.44 24.33 0.82
N LYS A 177 -7.52 25.18 0.37
CA LYS A 177 -7.63 26.67 0.43
C LYS A 177 -8.92 27.26 -0.13
N SER A 178 -9.56 26.56 -1.08
CA SER A 178 -10.80 27.00 -1.72
C SER A 178 -12.07 26.59 -0.98
N ILE A 179 -11.97 25.78 0.09
CA ILE A 179 -13.13 25.32 0.86
C ILE A 179 -13.26 26.18 2.11
N ASN A 180 -14.48 26.61 2.42
CA ASN A 180 -14.76 27.38 3.63
C ASN A 180 -14.30 26.59 4.87
N PRO A 181 -13.53 27.20 5.81
CA PRO A 181 -13.02 26.53 7.00
C PRO A 181 -14.11 25.96 7.94
N ASN A 182 -15.35 26.46 7.85
CA ASN A 182 -16.48 25.96 8.63
C ASN A 182 -17.10 24.69 8.03
N CYS A 183 -16.73 24.31 6.82
CA CYS A 183 -17.21 23.08 6.18
C CYS A 183 -16.46 21.86 6.69
N LYS A 184 -17.13 20.71 6.64
CA LYS A 184 -16.55 19.40 6.95
C LYS A 184 -15.98 18.74 5.70
N ILE A 185 -14.75 18.26 5.78
CA ILE A 185 -14.02 17.69 4.65
C ILE A 185 -13.97 16.17 4.76
N ILE A 186 -14.59 15.51 3.80
CA ILE A 186 -14.55 14.07 3.63
C ILE A 186 -13.54 13.75 2.52
N THR A 187 -12.46 13.06 2.85
CA THR A 187 -11.39 12.76 1.89
C THR A 187 -11.36 11.29 1.49
N CYS A 188 -11.26 11.04 0.19
CA CYS A 188 -11.01 9.74 -0.41
C CYS A 188 -9.72 9.78 -1.24
N VAL A 189 -8.73 8.96 -0.87
CA VAL A 189 -7.49 8.84 -1.64
C VAL A 189 -7.52 7.54 -2.45
N ALA A 190 -7.76 7.66 -3.74
CA ALA A 190 -7.86 6.52 -4.64
C ALA A 190 -7.63 6.92 -6.11
N HIS A 191 -6.83 6.12 -6.83
CA HIS A 191 -6.83 6.23 -8.30
C HIS A 191 -8.18 5.82 -8.86
N LEU A 192 -8.65 6.46 -9.94
CA LEU A 192 -9.90 6.09 -10.62
C LEU A 192 -9.77 4.75 -11.34
N ARG A 193 -9.95 3.69 -10.57
CA ARG A 193 -10.10 2.31 -11.07
C ARG A 193 -11.35 1.71 -10.46
N PRO A 194 -12.14 0.92 -11.20
CA PRO A 194 -13.43 0.37 -10.71
C PRO A 194 -13.29 -0.33 -9.34
N VAL A 195 -12.18 -1.07 -9.12
CA VAL A 195 -11.91 -1.79 -7.86
C VAL A 195 -11.79 -0.86 -6.64
N LYS A 196 -11.52 0.44 -6.84
CA LYS A 196 -11.40 1.43 -5.76
C LYS A 196 -12.74 2.02 -5.31
N GLY A 197 -13.81 1.76 -6.04
CA GLY A 197 -15.17 2.06 -5.62
C GLY A 197 -15.53 3.54 -5.45
N VAL A 198 -14.75 4.45 -6.04
CA VAL A 198 -15.00 5.90 -5.95
C VAL A 198 -16.41 6.26 -6.38
N ASP A 199 -16.97 5.55 -7.37
CA ASP A 199 -18.32 5.77 -7.86
C ASP A 199 -19.40 5.55 -6.79
N TYR A 200 -19.18 4.63 -5.86
CA TYR A 200 -20.12 4.41 -4.74
C TYR A 200 -20.07 5.53 -3.72
N LEU A 201 -18.90 6.15 -3.52
CA LEU A 201 -18.83 7.36 -2.70
C LEU A 201 -19.50 8.54 -3.40
N ILE A 202 -19.32 8.72 -4.71
CA ILE A 202 -20.03 9.77 -5.48
C ILE A 202 -21.55 9.57 -5.39
N GLN A 203 -22.06 8.33 -5.50
CA GLN A 203 -23.48 8.04 -5.29
C GLN A 203 -23.93 8.34 -3.85
N ALA A 204 -23.07 8.08 -2.86
CA ALA A 204 -23.38 8.43 -1.47
C ALA A 204 -23.49 9.94 -1.26
N THR A 205 -22.72 10.77 -2.00
CA THR A 205 -22.84 12.25 -1.89
C THR A 205 -24.19 12.78 -2.34
N GLN A 206 -24.88 12.10 -3.28
CA GLN A 206 -26.23 12.49 -3.71
C GLN A 206 -27.28 12.21 -2.60
N ILE A 207 -27.08 11.16 -1.80
CA ILE A 207 -27.94 10.87 -0.63
C ILE A 207 -27.74 11.92 0.48
N LEU A 208 -26.59 12.58 0.47
CA LEU A 208 -26.17 13.62 1.44
C LEU A 208 -26.42 15.03 0.89
N GLU A 209 -27.34 15.20 -0.03
CA GLU A 209 -27.59 16.49 -0.69
C GLU A 209 -28.04 17.58 0.27
N GLU A 210 -28.78 17.22 1.33
CA GLU A 210 -29.29 18.14 2.34
C GLU A 210 -28.20 18.68 3.31
N PHE A 211 -26.97 18.10 3.29
CA PHE A 211 -25.88 18.51 4.16
C PHE A 211 -24.93 19.46 3.43
N ASP A 212 -25.24 20.74 3.39
CA ASP A 212 -24.51 21.75 2.62
C ASP A 212 -23.09 22.02 3.12
N ASP A 213 -22.79 21.67 4.37
CA ASP A 213 -21.48 21.81 5.01
C ASP A 213 -20.50 20.67 4.66
N LEU A 214 -20.97 19.59 4.02
CA LEU A 214 -20.13 18.43 3.68
C LEU A 214 -19.48 18.61 2.31
N HIS A 215 -18.15 18.75 2.27
CA HIS A 215 -17.34 18.78 1.06
C HIS A 215 -16.55 17.48 0.86
N PHE A 216 -16.50 16.98 -0.37
CA PHE A 216 -15.87 15.70 -0.71
C PHE A 216 -14.66 15.95 -1.59
N VAL A 217 -13.51 15.47 -1.14
CA VAL A 217 -12.23 15.62 -1.86
C VAL A 217 -11.73 14.27 -2.33
N PHE A 218 -11.56 14.16 -3.65
CA PHE A 218 -11.09 12.96 -4.33
C PHE A 218 -9.64 13.17 -4.79
N ILE A 219 -8.72 12.34 -4.27
CA ILE A 219 -7.28 12.46 -4.53
C ILE A 219 -6.77 11.20 -5.21
N GLY A 220 -6.07 11.34 -6.32
CA GLY A 220 -5.42 10.24 -7.01
C GLY A 220 -5.54 10.33 -8.51
N LYS A 221 -4.74 9.54 -9.21
CA LYS A 221 -4.68 9.58 -10.67
C LYS A 221 -6.06 9.44 -11.30
N GLY A 222 -6.41 10.42 -12.12
CA GLY A 222 -7.65 10.49 -12.89
C GLY A 222 -8.72 11.40 -12.28
N THR A 223 -8.62 11.80 -10.99
CA THR A 223 -9.63 12.67 -10.35
C THR A 223 -9.54 14.14 -10.83
N ASP A 224 -8.49 14.51 -11.56
CA ASP A 224 -8.24 15.81 -12.20
C ASP A 224 -8.57 15.82 -13.70
N THR A 225 -9.10 14.73 -14.24
CA THR A 225 -9.42 14.67 -15.68
C THR A 225 -10.73 15.37 -16.03
N ASN A 226 -10.81 15.92 -17.25
CA ASN A 226 -12.05 16.49 -17.77
C ASN A 226 -13.23 15.52 -17.67
N GLN A 227 -12.99 14.22 -17.91
CA GLN A 227 -14.02 13.19 -17.79
C GLN A 227 -14.57 13.08 -16.36
N PHE A 228 -13.72 13.15 -15.35
CA PHE A 228 -14.14 13.14 -13.96
C PHE A 228 -14.91 14.40 -13.60
N HIS A 229 -14.39 15.57 -13.97
CA HIS A 229 -15.07 16.86 -13.73
C HIS A 229 -16.42 16.93 -14.44
N GLN A 230 -16.54 16.49 -15.70
CA GLN A 230 -17.82 16.40 -16.40
C GLN A 230 -18.80 15.41 -15.73
N LYS A 231 -18.29 14.35 -15.11
CA LYS A 231 -19.12 13.41 -14.38
C LYS A 231 -19.72 14.04 -13.13
N ILE A 232 -18.91 14.71 -12.30
CA ILE A 232 -19.38 15.32 -11.06
C ILE A 232 -20.18 16.61 -11.30
N SER A 233 -19.87 17.38 -12.35
CA SER A 233 -20.58 18.64 -12.65
C SER A 233 -22.07 18.47 -13.03
N LYS A 234 -22.47 17.24 -13.38
CA LYS A 234 -23.87 16.89 -13.67
C LYS A 234 -24.72 16.63 -12.42
N LEU A 235 -24.09 16.61 -11.25
CA LEU A 235 -24.75 16.33 -9.99
C LEU A 235 -25.21 17.65 -9.34
N SER A 236 -26.36 17.63 -8.68
CA SER A 236 -26.93 18.80 -8.00
C SER A 236 -25.98 19.39 -6.94
N ASN A 237 -25.22 18.54 -6.26
CA ASN A 237 -24.26 18.93 -5.25
C ASN A 237 -22.82 19.12 -5.78
N SER A 238 -22.65 19.36 -7.06
CA SER A 238 -21.35 19.44 -7.77
C SER A 238 -20.37 20.46 -7.15
N SER A 239 -20.85 21.57 -6.61
CA SER A 239 -20.03 22.61 -5.95
C SER A 239 -19.27 22.10 -4.73
N ARG A 240 -19.68 20.99 -4.16
CA ARG A 240 -19.07 20.36 -2.97
C ARG A 240 -18.17 19.17 -3.31
N LEU A 241 -18.00 18.85 -4.61
CA LEU A 241 -17.20 17.69 -5.07
C LEU A 241 -15.91 18.19 -5.73
N HIS A 242 -14.76 17.84 -5.16
CA HIS A 242 -13.45 18.34 -5.56
C HIS A 242 -12.53 17.21 -6.01
N GLY A 243 -12.18 17.16 -7.29
CA GLY A 243 -11.16 16.27 -7.83
C GLY A 243 -9.84 17.00 -7.97
N ILE A 244 -8.80 16.59 -7.26
CA ILE A 244 -7.54 17.33 -7.19
C ILE A 244 -6.34 16.61 -7.85
N GLY A 245 -6.55 15.43 -8.41
CA GLY A 245 -5.50 14.70 -9.11
C GLY A 245 -4.56 13.91 -8.21
N ASP A 246 -3.45 13.50 -8.80
CA ASP A 246 -2.39 12.75 -8.10
C ASP A 246 -1.42 13.74 -7.45
N VAL A 247 -1.35 13.75 -6.14
CA VAL A 247 -0.44 14.61 -5.38
C VAL A 247 0.80 13.83 -4.94
N GLU A 248 1.92 14.51 -4.82
CA GLU A 248 3.18 13.89 -4.39
C GLU A 248 3.11 13.43 -2.93
N ASP A 249 2.56 14.25 -2.06
CA ASP A 249 2.36 13.97 -0.63
C ASP A 249 0.89 14.12 -0.22
N ILE A 250 0.27 13.01 0.12
CA ILE A 250 -1.14 12.97 0.57
C ILE A 250 -1.30 13.27 2.06
N ARG A 251 -0.21 13.30 2.84
CA ARG A 251 -0.26 13.44 4.30
C ARG A 251 -0.93 14.74 4.77
N PRO A 252 -0.63 15.91 4.18
CA PRO A 252 -1.32 17.15 4.53
C PRO A 252 -2.84 17.07 4.34
N HIS A 253 -3.28 16.44 3.25
CA HIS A 253 -4.69 16.29 2.91
C HIS A 253 -5.42 15.34 3.87
N ILE A 254 -4.79 14.22 4.22
CA ILE A 254 -5.37 13.30 5.22
C ILE A 254 -5.39 13.95 6.60
N LYS A 255 -4.34 14.69 6.98
CA LYS A 255 -4.30 15.39 8.26
C LYS A 255 -5.36 16.48 8.37
N ALA A 256 -5.69 17.15 7.28
CA ALA A 256 -6.67 18.23 7.24
C ALA A 256 -8.13 17.75 7.12
N CYS A 257 -8.40 16.50 6.74
CA CYS A 257 -9.79 16.04 6.61
C CYS A 257 -10.44 15.78 7.99
N ASP A 258 -11.77 15.86 8.01
CA ASP A 258 -12.59 15.50 9.17
C ASP A 258 -12.92 14.00 9.19
N ILE A 259 -13.21 13.40 8.03
CA ILE A 259 -13.51 11.98 7.87
C ILE A 259 -12.73 11.44 6.67
N TYR A 260 -12.09 10.29 6.84
CA TYR A 260 -11.44 9.56 5.76
C TYR A 260 -12.32 8.40 5.28
N VAL A 261 -12.56 8.32 3.96
CA VAL A 261 -13.39 7.25 3.37
C VAL A 261 -12.60 6.40 2.39
N GLN A 262 -12.62 5.07 2.59
CA GLN A 262 -12.02 4.07 1.70
C GLN A 262 -13.13 3.17 1.12
N PRO A 263 -13.73 3.50 -0.04
CA PRO A 263 -14.91 2.81 -0.57
C PRO A 263 -14.58 1.60 -1.46
N SER A 264 -13.37 1.05 -1.34
CA SER A 264 -12.84 0.00 -2.23
C SER A 264 -13.73 -1.24 -2.32
N ILE A 265 -13.81 -1.87 -3.49
CA ILE A 265 -14.47 -3.16 -3.70
C ILE A 265 -13.55 -4.32 -3.29
N SER A 266 -12.25 -4.17 -3.52
CA SER A 266 -11.22 -5.14 -3.12
C SER A 266 -9.91 -4.41 -2.82
N GLU A 267 -9.34 -4.69 -1.64
CA GLU A 267 -8.12 -4.03 -1.17
C GLU A 267 -7.20 -5.02 -0.44
N GLY A 268 -5.90 -4.96 -0.71
CA GLY A 268 -4.93 -5.81 -0.03
C GLY A 268 -4.76 -5.45 1.44
N LEU A 269 -4.40 -4.19 1.75
CA LEU A 269 -4.30 -3.66 3.11
C LEU A 269 -4.76 -2.20 3.19
N ALA A 270 -4.73 -1.46 2.08
CA ALA A 270 -5.00 -0.01 2.00
C ALA A 270 -4.01 0.85 2.82
N LYS A 271 -2.88 1.17 2.19
CA LYS A 271 -1.84 2.00 2.82
C LYS A 271 -2.39 3.34 3.34
N THR A 272 -3.29 3.96 2.60
CA THR A 272 -3.92 5.24 2.96
C THR A 272 -4.80 5.16 4.20
N LEU A 273 -5.35 3.98 4.54
CA LEU A 273 -5.98 3.76 5.86
C LEU A 273 -4.96 3.85 6.99
N ILE A 274 -3.77 3.27 6.81
CA ILE A 274 -2.69 3.36 7.80
C ILE A 274 -2.28 4.81 8.00
N GLU A 275 -2.24 5.60 6.94
CA GLU A 275 -1.96 7.04 6.99
C GLU A 275 -3.07 7.82 7.73
N ALA A 276 -4.35 7.47 7.51
CA ALA A 276 -5.47 8.06 8.25
C ALA A 276 -5.44 7.67 9.75
N MET A 277 -5.09 6.42 10.06
CA MET A 277 -4.89 5.94 11.44
C MET A 277 -3.76 6.72 12.14
N ALA A 278 -2.65 7.01 11.43
CA ALA A 278 -1.53 7.78 11.98
C ALA A 278 -1.92 9.19 12.40
N TYR A 279 -2.90 9.79 11.73
CA TYR A 279 -3.46 11.11 12.08
C TYR A 279 -4.72 11.04 12.94
N SER A 280 -5.03 9.89 13.52
CA SER A 280 -6.23 9.69 14.36
C SER A 280 -7.52 10.11 13.68
N LYS A 281 -7.63 9.94 12.35
CA LYS A 281 -8.84 10.35 11.63
C LYS A 281 -9.97 9.37 11.83
N PRO A 282 -11.23 9.85 11.97
CA PRO A 282 -12.41 9.00 11.82
C PRO A 282 -12.40 8.31 10.45
N ILE A 283 -12.52 6.99 10.44
CA ILE A 283 -12.38 6.18 9.23
C ILE A 283 -13.71 5.48 8.91
N ILE A 284 -14.13 5.57 7.64
CA ILE A 284 -15.15 4.72 7.05
C ILE A 284 -14.46 3.88 5.97
N ALA A 285 -14.50 2.55 6.11
CA ALA A 285 -13.94 1.65 5.11
C ALA A 285 -14.95 0.57 4.73
N THR A 286 -14.89 0.11 3.49
CA THR A 286 -15.70 -1.03 3.06
C THR A 286 -15.08 -2.35 3.50
N ARG A 287 -15.91 -3.38 3.67
CA ARG A 287 -15.51 -4.78 3.94
C ARG A 287 -14.85 -5.41 2.70
N SER A 288 -13.79 -4.81 2.20
CA SER A 288 -13.13 -5.14 0.92
C SER A 288 -11.92 -6.07 1.06
N GLY A 289 -11.74 -6.71 2.20
CA GLY A 289 -10.65 -7.64 2.51
C GLY A 289 -9.67 -7.07 3.54
N GLY A 290 -8.51 -6.58 3.12
CA GLY A 290 -7.48 -6.08 4.04
C GLY A 290 -7.93 -5.00 5.04
N PRO A 291 -8.81 -4.06 4.72
CA PRO A 291 -9.34 -3.11 5.69
C PRO A 291 -9.93 -3.76 6.95
N GLN A 292 -10.60 -4.90 6.84
CA GLN A 292 -11.18 -5.64 7.97
C GLN A 292 -10.13 -6.22 8.93
N GLU A 293 -8.87 -6.29 8.51
CA GLU A 293 -7.77 -6.81 9.33
C GLU A 293 -7.12 -5.74 10.19
N ILE A 294 -7.36 -4.46 9.88
CA ILE A 294 -6.74 -3.32 10.57
C ILE A 294 -7.78 -2.37 11.17
N ILE A 295 -9.03 -2.42 10.74
CA ILE A 295 -10.15 -1.67 11.32
C ILE A 295 -11.07 -2.64 12.05
N LYS A 296 -11.30 -2.40 13.34
CA LYS A 296 -12.30 -3.09 14.15
C LYS A 296 -13.58 -2.26 14.15
N ALA A 297 -14.65 -2.81 13.58
CA ALA A 297 -15.93 -2.13 13.44
C ALA A 297 -16.42 -1.58 14.78
N GLU A 298 -16.93 -0.34 14.79
CA GLU A 298 -17.47 0.39 15.96
C GLU A 298 -16.44 0.64 17.10
N VAL A 299 -15.16 0.28 16.88
CA VAL A 299 -14.08 0.48 17.86
C VAL A 299 -12.98 1.37 17.30
N SER A 300 -12.49 1.10 16.08
CA SER A 300 -11.43 1.89 15.43
C SER A 300 -11.83 2.42 14.05
N GLY A 301 -13.11 2.38 13.71
CA GLY A 301 -13.69 2.90 12.48
C GLY A 301 -15.01 2.24 12.14
N LYS A 302 -15.64 2.71 11.08
CA LYS A 302 -16.87 2.14 10.52
C LYS A 302 -16.51 1.17 9.39
N LEU A 303 -17.03 -0.05 9.43
CA LEU A 303 -16.93 -1.04 8.35
C LEU A 303 -18.28 -1.24 7.69
N VAL A 304 -18.41 -0.76 6.44
CA VAL A 304 -19.65 -0.84 5.66
C VAL A 304 -19.56 -1.89 4.54
N PRO A 305 -20.69 -2.39 4.01
CA PRO A 305 -20.68 -3.30 2.86
C PRO A 305 -20.00 -2.66 1.64
N VAL A 306 -19.41 -3.49 0.77
CA VAL A 306 -18.90 -3.05 -0.53
C VAL A 306 -20.07 -2.72 -1.47
N LYS A 307 -19.88 -1.74 -2.36
CA LYS A 307 -20.90 -1.35 -3.35
C LYS A 307 -22.22 -0.86 -2.75
N ASP A 308 -22.20 -0.31 -1.56
CA ASP A 308 -23.38 0.19 -0.86
C ASP A 308 -23.26 1.69 -0.54
N PRO A 309 -23.73 2.57 -1.44
CA PRO A 309 -23.73 4.02 -1.22
C PRO A 309 -24.57 4.45 -0.01
N LYS A 310 -25.66 3.75 0.28
CA LYS A 310 -26.54 4.08 1.41
C LYS A 310 -25.85 3.83 2.74
N ALA A 311 -25.11 2.71 2.85
CA ALA A 311 -24.33 2.41 4.05
C ALA A 311 -23.18 3.40 4.23
N ILE A 312 -22.53 3.85 3.15
CA ILE A 312 -21.49 4.89 3.20
C ILE A 312 -22.09 6.21 3.68
N ALA A 313 -23.21 6.66 3.10
CA ALA A 313 -23.89 7.88 3.50
C ALA A 313 -24.34 7.85 4.97
N LYS A 314 -24.97 6.77 5.42
CA LYS A 314 -25.38 6.57 6.82
C LYS A 314 -24.19 6.70 7.78
N ALA A 315 -23.05 6.08 7.45
CA ALA A 315 -21.83 6.15 8.27
C ALA A 315 -21.26 7.59 8.33
N ILE A 316 -21.32 8.33 7.21
CA ILE A 316 -20.91 9.74 7.17
C ILE A 316 -21.80 10.58 8.08
N ILE A 317 -23.13 10.45 7.98
CA ILE A 317 -24.09 11.17 8.87
C ILE A 317 -23.80 10.89 10.34
N GLU A 318 -23.63 9.62 10.69
CA GLU A 318 -23.37 9.21 12.08
C GLU A 318 -22.07 9.83 12.64
N LEU A 319 -20.99 9.83 11.87
CA LEU A 319 -19.73 10.42 12.31
C LEU A 319 -19.78 11.95 12.32
N ASN A 320 -20.50 12.56 11.39
CA ASN A 320 -20.66 14.01 11.34
C ASN A 320 -21.51 14.54 12.51
N SER A 321 -22.59 13.84 12.85
CA SER A 321 -23.49 14.23 13.93
C SER A 321 -22.94 13.97 15.36
N ASN A 322 -21.95 13.08 15.51
CA ASN A 322 -21.36 12.73 16.79
C ASN A 322 -19.83 12.84 16.79
N TYR A 323 -19.35 14.07 16.89
CA TYR A 323 -17.92 14.38 16.88
C TYR A 323 -17.10 13.64 17.96
N LYS A 324 -17.63 13.51 19.18
CA LYS A 324 -16.95 12.78 20.27
C LYS A 324 -16.77 11.31 19.92
N TYR A 325 -17.79 10.68 19.36
CA TYR A 325 -17.72 9.29 18.91
C TYR A 325 -16.74 9.13 17.74
N ALA A 326 -16.82 10.01 16.73
CA ALA A 326 -15.93 10.00 15.59
C ALA A 326 -14.45 10.11 16.02
N ASN A 327 -14.11 11.05 16.89
CA ASN A 327 -12.75 11.20 17.42
C ASN A 327 -12.28 9.98 18.20
N LYS A 328 -13.14 9.41 19.06
CA LYS A 328 -12.81 8.18 19.79
C LYS A 328 -12.44 7.02 18.86
N LEU A 329 -13.16 6.87 17.74
CA LEU A 329 -12.81 5.87 16.73
C LEU A 329 -11.44 6.14 16.10
N GLY A 330 -11.14 7.40 15.76
CA GLY A 330 -9.84 7.80 15.20
C GLY A 330 -8.67 7.56 16.16
N GLU A 331 -8.83 7.95 17.43
CA GLU A 331 -7.85 7.70 18.49
C GLU A 331 -7.61 6.19 18.70
N SER A 332 -8.68 5.40 18.74
CA SER A 332 -8.57 3.94 18.85
C SER A 332 -7.86 3.32 17.64
N ALA A 333 -8.07 3.87 16.42
CA ALA A 333 -7.35 3.47 15.23
C ALA A 333 -5.85 3.75 15.34
N ASN A 334 -5.47 4.92 15.85
CA ASN A 334 -4.08 5.28 16.11
C ASN A 334 -3.42 4.36 17.14
N ILE A 335 -4.09 4.09 18.25
CA ILE A 335 -3.61 3.14 19.27
C ILE A 335 -3.36 1.76 18.67
N PHE A 336 -4.28 1.26 17.83
CA PHE A 336 -4.09 -0.01 17.13
C PHE A 336 -2.85 0.03 16.21
N LEU A 337 -2.68 1.10 15.45
CA LEU A 337 -1.50 1.29 14.59
C LEU A 337 -0.21 1.23 15.39
N LEU A 338 -0.14 1.99 16.48
CA LEU A 338 1.04 2.06 17.35
C LEU A 338 1.36 0.73 18.04
N ARG A 339 0.40 -0.15 18.20
CA ARG A 339 0.59 -1.48 18.80
C ARG A 339 0.94 -2.54 17.75
N GLU A 340 0.19 -2.61 16.64
CA GLU A 340 0.18 -3.76 15.74
C GLU A 340 0.92 -3.51 14.40
N LEU A 341 1.06 -2.24 13.98
CA LEU A 341 1.60 -1.89 12.66
C LEU A 341 2.89 -1.06 12.77
N LYS A 342 3.72 -1.34 13.78
CA LYS A 342 5.05 -0.74 13.90
C LYS A 342 6.00 -1.30 12.85
N ILE A 343 6.89 -0.44 12.35
CA ILE A 343 7.89 -0.84 11.35
C ILE A 343 8.81 -1.95 11.87
N GLU A 344 9.15 -1.93 13.16
CA GLU A 344 10.01 -2.93 13.80
C GLU A 344 9.42 -4.34 13.73
N SER A 345 8.08 -4.46 13.86
CA SER A 345 7.37 -5.73 13.69
C SER A 345 7.52 -6.28 12.27
N THR A 346 7.43 -5.40 11.25
CA THR A 346 7.62 -5.78 9.85
C THR A 346 9.05 -6.21 9.58
N ILE A 347 10.05 -5.47 10.11
CA ILE A 347 11.47 -5.79 10.00
C ILE A 347 11.74 -7.16 10.61
N LYS A 348 11.30 -7.39 11.86
CA LYS A 348 11.50 -8.66 12.59
C LYS A 348 10.90 -9.84 11.82
N LYS A 349 9.62 -9.74 11.41
CA LYS A 349 8.94 -10.80 10.65
C LYS A 349 9.61 -11.08 9.30
N THR A 350 10.11 -10.04 8.61
CA THR A 350 10.84 -10.21 7.35
C THR A 350 12.16 -10.96 7.59
N LEU A 351 12.89 -10.63 8.64
CA LEU A 351 14.11 -11.33 9.03
C LEU A 351 13.85 -12.79 9.40
N GLU A 352 12.74 -13.06 10.10
CA GLU A 352 12.32 -14.43 10.45
C GLU A 352 12.05 -15.27 9.21
N VAL A 353 11.33 -14.73 8.21
CA VAL A 353 11.11 -15.41 6.92
C VAL A 353 12.44 -15.71 6.23
N TYR A 354 13.37 -14.74 6.20
CA TYR A 354 14.69 -14.93 5.60
C TYR A 354 15.45 -16.07 6.27
N LYS A 355 15.50 -16.09 7.61
CA LYS A 355 16.14 -17.16 8.38
C LYS A 355 15.50 -18.52 8.15
N THR A 356 14.17 -18.58 8.07
CA THR A 356 13.42 -19.83 7.86
C THR A 356 13.76 -20.47 6.53
N ILE A 357 13.73 -19.71 5.43
CA ILE A 357 13.97 -20.25 4.09
C ILE A 357 15.44 -20.67 3.87
N LEU A 358 16.39 -20.09 4.62
CA LEU A 358 17.80 -20.48 4.56
C LEU A 358 18.05 -21.75 5.36
N LYS A 359 17.38 -21.97 6.50
CA LYS A 359 17.51 -23.18 7.32
C LYS A 359 17.00 -24.44 6.62
N VAL A 360 15.87 -24.35 5.90
CA VAL A 360 15.29 -25.47 5.14
C VAL A 360 16.22 -26.02 4.04
N SER A 361 17.32 -25.35 3.74
CA SER A 361 18.31 -25.79 2.73
C SER A 361 19.50 -26.53 3.32
N GLN A 362 19.62 -26.66 4.65
CA GLN A 362 20.75 -27.31 5.32
C GLN A 362 20.37 -28.70 5.86
N GLY A 363 19.15 -29.14 5.67
CA GLY A 363 18.64 -30.50 5.96
C GLY A 363 18.15 -31.15 4.66
#